data_1fe28101dab19068ba3aadaaf525670a
#
_entry.id   1fe28101dab19068ba3aadaaf525670a
#
_cell.length_a   1.000
_cell.length_b   1.000
_cell.length_c   1.000
_cell.angle_alpha   90.00
_cell.angle_beta   90.00
_cell.angle_gamma   90.00
#
_symmetry.space_group_name_H-M   'P 1'
#
loop_
_entity.id
_entity.type
_entity.pdbx_description
1 polymer ?
#
loop_
_entity_poly.entity_id
_entity_poly.type
_entity_poly.pdbx_seq_one_letter_code
_entity_poly.pdbx_strand_id
1 'polypeptide(L)'
;MIRYRRAQVDELESLKSFLFEHGTNPWNNLPIDGVDNEFSLVAQGQASALVATDNNQHVGFVIFYHPEILPSQYHQFSDSNTTIYIAEAAVHKNYGGQGIGSKLLSLVIESAPDFEASMLIIDRHEQNAASAGMMRKAGFTELRTFIDEPRRHYGSKKTTVLGITVTEQS
;
A
#
# COMPACT_ATOMS: atom_id res chain seq x y z
N MET A 1 -3.84 22.95 2.33
CA MET A 1 -3.85 22.00 3.46
C MET A 1 -4.16 20.61 2.95
N ILE A 2 -3.36 19.64 3.33
CA ILE A 2 -3.57 18.25 2.93
C ILE A 2 -4.67 17.65 3.80
N ARG A 3 -5.66 17.04 3.14
CA ARG A 3 -6.75 16.34 3.82
C ARG A 3 -6.70 14.85 3.47
N TYR A 4 -7.11 14.01 4.41
CA TYR A 4 -7.11 12.57 4.27
C TYR A 4 -8.53 12.04 4.48
N ARG A 5 -8.98 11.16 3.60
CA ARG A 5 -10.31 10.57 3.69
C ARG A 5 -10.38 9.23 2.95
N ARG A 6 -11.46 8.51 3.16
CA ARG A 6 -11.73 7.29 2.40
C ARG A 6 -12.10 7.66 0.95
N ALA A 7 -11.62 6.88 -0.01
CA ALA A 7 -11.97 7.05 -1.42
C ALA A 7 -13.41 6.62 -1.67
N GLN A 8 -14.07 7.29 -2.61
CA GLN A 8 -15.39 6.92 -3.10
C GLN A 8 -15.25 6.12 -4.41
N VAL A 9 -16.25 5.29 -4.71
CA VAL A 9 -16.20 4.41 -5.89
C VAL A 9 -16.06 5.21 -7.19
N ASP A 10 -16.69 6.38 -7.28
CA ASP A 10 -16.62 7.23 -8.46
C ASP A 10 -15.24 7.88 -8.69
N GLU A 11 -14.32 7.79 -7.72
CA GLU A 11 -12.95 8.28 -7.85
C GLU A 11 -11.97 7.23 -8.38
N LEU A 12 -12.36 5.95 -8.45
CA LEU A 12 -11.40 4.88 -8.71
C LEU A 12 -10.71 4.99 -10.05
N GLU A 13 -11.41 5.43 -11.10
CA GLU A 13 -10.78 5.64 -12.42
C GLU A 13 -9.73 6.77 -12.38
N SER A 14 -10.01 7.86 -11.67
CA SER A 14 -9.04 8.94 -11.46
C SER A 14 -7.82 8.46 -10.71
N LEU A 15 -8.02 7.64 -9.67
CA LEU A 15 -6.92 7.10 -8.87
C LEU A 15 -6.08 6.11 -9.67
N LYS A 16 -6.69 5.32 -10.54
CA LYS A 16 -5.96 4.44 -11.43
C LYS A 16 -5.03 5.24 -12.36
N SER A 17 -5.55 6.30 -12.97
CA SER A 17 -4.75 7.20 -13.80
C SER A 17 -3.62 7.85 -12.99
N PHE A 18 -3.91 8.26 -11.76
CA PHE A 18 -2.92 8.82 -10.84
C PHE A 18 -1.79 7.81 -10.57
N LEU A 19 -2.12 6.55 -10.35
CA LEU A 19 -1.12 5.51 -10.11
C LEU A 19 -0.17 5.36 -11.29
N PHE A 20 -0.69 5.29 -12.52
CA PHE A 20 0.17 5.16 -13.69
C PHE A 20 1.03 6.41 -13.92
N GLU A 21 0.51 7.59 -13.58
CA GLU A 21 1.26 8.85 -13.74
C GLU A 21 2.35 9.01 -12.67
N HIS A 22 2.03 8.75 -11.41
CA HIS A 22 2.90 9.08 -10.27
C HIS A 22 3.56 7.87 -9.61
N GLY A 23 3.01 6.67 -9.77
CA GLY A 23 3.55 5.44 -9.21
C GLY A 23 4.55 4.72 -10.11
N THR A 24 4.69 5.14 -11.36
CA THR A 24 5.60 4.50 -12.31
C THR A 24 7.05 4.91 -12.03
N ASN A 25 7.91 3.92 -11.81
CA ASN A 25 9.35 4.11 -11.64
C ASN A 25 10.05 2.77 -11.92
N PRO A 26 11.41 2.72 -11.98
CA PRO A 26 12.13 1.48 -12.29
C PRO A 26 11.86 0.34 -11.30
N TRP A 27 11.46 0.65 -10.08
CA TRP A 27 11.29 -0.34 -9.02
C TRP A 27 9.89 -0.95 -8.98
N ASN A 28 8.89 -0.27 -9.57
CA ASN A 28 7.50 -0.72 -9.56
C ASN A 28 7.14 -1.38 -10.88
N ASN A 29 6.62 -2.59 -10.79
CA ASN A 29 5.98 -3.25 -11.92
C ASN A 29 4.47 -3.05 -11.78
N LEU A 30 3.87 -2.31 -12.73
CA LEU A 30 2.45 -1.98 -12.72
C LEU A 30 1.75 -2.61 -13.93
N PRO A 31 1.55 -3.94 -13.96
CA PRO A 31 0.82 -4.58 -15.04
C PRO A 31 -0.64 -4.14 -15.02
N ILE A 32 -1.19 -3.78 -16.19
CA ILE A 32 -2.55 -3.24 -16.31
C ILE A 32 -3.58 -4.19 -15.68
N ASP A 33 -3.50 -5.48 -15.96
CA ASP A 33 -4.45 -6.47 -15.43
C ASP A 33 -4.39 -6.56 -13.90
N GLY A 34 -3.19 -6.51 -13.33
CA GLY A 34 -3.00 -6.52 -11.87
C GLY A 34 -3.55 -5.28 -11.21
N VAL A 35 -3.30 -4.11 -11.81
CA VAL A 35 -3.83 -2.84 -11.31
C VAL A 35 -5.36 -2.82 -11.41
N ASP A 36 -5.92 -3.24 -12.54
CA ASP A 36 -7.37 -3.34 -12.71
C ASP A 36 -8.01 -4.25 -11.66
N ASN A 37 -7.35 -5.36 -11.35
CA ASN A 37 -7.83 -6.28 -10.31
C ASN A 37 -7.85 -5.61 -8.93
N GLU A 38 -6.80 -4.88 -8.56
CA GLU A 38 -6.74 -4.17 -7.27
C GLU A 38 -7.89 -3.18 -7.12
N PHE A 39 -8.14 -2.36 -8.14
CA PHE A 39 -9.23 -1.39 -8.11
C PHE A 39 -10.60 -2.06 -8.12
N SER A 40 -10.74 -3.20 -8.81
CA SER A 40 -11.95 -4.01 -8.80
C SER A 40 -12.26 -4.52 -7.39
N LEU A 41 -11.23 -4.95 -6.65
CA LEU A 41 -11.40 -5.40 -5.25
C LEU A 41 -11.91 -4.26 -4.36
N VAL A 42 -11.44 -3.04 -4.59
CA VAL A 42 -11.97 -1.87 -3.86
C VAL A 42 -13.44 -1.65 -4.18
N ALA A 43 -13.81 -1.70 -5.46
CA ALA A 43 -15.21 -1.54 -5.90
C ALA A 43 -16.13 -2.62 -5.31
N GLN A 44 -15.61 -3.83 -5.12
CA GLN A 44 -16.36 -4.97 -4.57
C GLN A 44 -16.40 -5.00 -3.04
N GLY A 45 -15.71 -4.10 -2.36
CA GLY A 45 -15.68 -4.05 -0.89
C GLY A 45 -14.73 -5.03 -0.23
N GLN A 46 -13.83 -5.68 -0.99
CA GLN A 46 -12.82 -6.60 -0.45
C GLN A 46 -11.49 -5.91 -0.15
N ALA A 47 -11.34 -4.69 -0.63
CA ALA A 47 -10.22 -3.81 -0.34
C ALA A 47 -10.76 -2.42 -0.06
N SER A 48 -9.92 -1.57 0.52
CA SER A 48 -10.26 -0.16 0.79
C SER A 48 -9.18 0.75 0.26
N ALA A 49 -9.53 1.99 0.00
CA ALA A 49 -8.58 3.01 -0.41
C ALA A 49 -8.76 4.27 0.44
N LEU A 50 -7.63 4.88 0.82
CA LEU A 50 -7.60 6.19 1.46
C LEU A 50 -6.92 7.16 0.50
N VAL A 51 -7.40 8.39 0.44
CA VAL A 51 -6.83 9.43 -0.42
C VAL A 51 -6.35 10.62 0.40
N ALA A 52 -5.29 11.23 -0.09
CA ALA A 52 -4.82 12.54 0.35
C ALA A 52 -5.16 13.55 -0.75
N THR A 53 -5.73 14.68 -0.36
CA THR A 53 -6.10 15.74 -1.30
C THR A 53 -5.55 17.09 -0.83
N ASP A 54 -5.25 17.94 -1.80
CA ASP A 54 -4.90 19.34 -1.58
C ASP A 54 -5.78 20.18 -2.52
N ASN A 55 -6.64 21.04 -1.96
CA ASN A 55 -7.63 21.80 -2.73
C ASN A 55 -8.46 20.90 -3.66
N ASN A 56 -8.91 19.77 -3.14
CA ASN A 56 -9.70 18.75 -3.85
C ASN A 56 -8.94 18.02 -4.98
N GLN A 57 -7.64 18.26 -5.13
CA GLN A 57 -6.79 17.50 -6.06
C GLN A 57 -6.18 16.31 -5.34
N HIS A 58 -6.18 15.14 -5.97
CA HIS A 58 -5.49 13.96 -5.44
C HIS A 58 -3.98 14.20 -5.40
N VAL A 59 -3.38 14.01 -4.24
CA VAL A 59 -1.92 14.13 -4.06
C VAL A 59 -1.28 12.86 -3.51
N GLY A 60 -2.10 11.86 -3.18
CA GLY A 60 -1.63 10.55 -2.76
C GLY A 60 -2.79 9.61 -2.50
N PHE A 61 -2.51 8.30 -2.50
CA PHE A 61 -3.49 7.31 -2.09
C PHE A 61 -2.80 6.02 -1.65
N VAL A 62 -3.56 5.17 -0.96
CA VAL A 62 -3.14 3.84 -0.55
C VAL A 62 -4.30 2.89 -0.77
N ILE A 63 -4.01 1.68 -1.25
CA ILE A 63 -4.97 0.58 -1.31
C ILE A 63 -4.51 -0.51 -0.36
N PHE A 64 -5.43 -1.03 0.46
CA PHE A 64 -5.12 -2.15 1.34
C PHE A 64 -6.23 -3.21 1.25
N TYR A 65 -5.80 -4.47 1.30
CA TYR A 65 -6.68 -5.64 1.22
C TYR A 65 -7.16 -6.01 2.62
N HIS A 66 -8.46 -6.30 2.74
CA HIS A 66 -9.02 -6.81 3.99
C HIS A 66 -8.45 -8.20 4.28
N PRO A 67 -8.45 -8.64 5.55
CA PRO A 67 -7.73 -9.87 5.92
C PRO A 67 -8.11 -11.11 5.15
N GLU A 68 -9.37 -11.26 4.73
CA GLU A 68 -9.87 -12.46 4.03
C GLU A 68 -9.17 -12.72 2.70
N ILE A 69 -8.56 -11.69 2.10
CA ILE A 69 -7.92 -11.83 0.79
C ILE A 69 -6.41 -11.60 0.84
N LEU A 70 -5.78 -11.84 1.99
CA LEU A 70 -4.33 -11.79 2.10
C LEU A 70 -3.70 -12.69 1.03
N PRO A 71 -2.76 -12.17 0.18
CA PRO A 71 -2.10 -13.00 -0.81
C PRO A 71 -1.44 -14.23 -0.18
N SER A 72 -1.61 -15.38 -0.82
CA SER A 72 -1.19 -16.67 -0.27
C SER A 72 0.32 -16.73 0.04
N GLN A 73 1.14 -16.00 -0.70
CA GLN A 73 2.59 -15.95 -0.48
C GLN A 73 2.95 -15.37 0.89
N TYR A 74 2.04 -14.63 1.53
CA TYR A 74 2.28 -14.01 2.83
C TYR A 74 1.66 -14.78 3.99
N HIS A 75 0.96 -15.90 3.73
CA HIS A 75 0.42 -16.76 4.79
C HIS A 75 1.52 -17.33 5.70
N GLN A 76 2.73 -17.44 5.20
CA GLN A 76 3.88 -17.91 6.00
C GLN A 76 4.29 -16.93 7.10
N PHE A 77 3.92 -15.66 7.00
CA PHE A 77 4.32 -14.64 7.98
C PHE A 77 3.24 -14.35 9.01
N SER A 78 1.97 -14.65 8.70
CA SER A 78 0.87 -14.27 9.56
C SER A 78 -0.42 -15.00 9.17
N ASP A 79 -1.39 -14.94 10.08
CA ASP A 79 -2.72 -15.49 9.86
C ASP A 79 -3.50 -14.63 8.85
N SER A 80 -4.06 -15.28 7.83
CA SER A 80 -4.83 -14.59 6.78
C SER A 80 -6.07 -13.87 7.31
N ASN A 81 -6.66 -14.36 8.42
CA ASN A 81 -7.88 -13.75 8.96
C ASN A 81 -7.61 -12.49 9.80
N THR A 82 -6.35 -12.20 10.13
CA THR A 82 -5.98 -11.10 11.02
C THR A 82 -4.90 -10.19 10.44
N THR A 83 -4.59 -10.31 9.14
CA THR A 83 -3.52 -9.54 8.49
C THR A 83 -4.05 -8.73 7.33
N ILE A 84 -3.81 -7.42 7.37
CA ILE A 84 -4.04 -6.50 6.25
C ILE A 84 -2.80 -6.50 5.36
N TYR A 85 -3.00 -6.53 4.05
CA TYR A 85 -1.94 -6.34 3.06
C TYR A 85 -2.11 -4.99 2.37
N ILE A 86 -1.07 -4.17 2.41
CA ILE A 86 -1.05 -2.88 1.71
C ILE A 86 -0.50 -3.14 0.31
N ALA A 87 -1.39 -3.02 -0.69
CA ALA A 87 -1.09 -3.40 -2.07
C ALA A 87 -0.47 -2.27 -2.88
N GLU A 88 -0.89 -1.03 -2.65
CA GLU A 88 -0.39 0.14 -3.38
C GLU A 88 -0.29 1.34 -2.46
N ALA A 89 0.74 2.17 -2.67
CA ALA A 89 0.87 3.48 -2.06
C ALA A 89 1.59 4.38 -3.06
N ALA A 90 0.97 5.50 -3.42
CA ALA A 90 1.55 6.43 -4.39
C ALA A 90 1.35 7.87 -3.92
N VAL A 91 2.34 8.72 -4.21
CA VAL A 91 2.33 10.14 -3.88
C VAL A 91 2.65 10.92 -5.14
N HIS A 92 1.97 12.05 -5.33
CA HIS A 92 2.19 12.95 -6.46
C HIS A 92 3.66 13.40 -6.48
N LYS A 93 4.26 13.40 -7.67
CA LYS A 93 5.69 13.69 -7.86
C LYS A 93 6.12 15.03 -7.26
N ASN A 94 5.22 16.03 -7.29
CA ASN A 94 5.52 17.37 -6.77
C ASN A 94 5.27 17.50 -5.26
N TYR A 95 4.81 16.45 -4.59
CA TYR A 95 4.49 16.45 -3.16
C TYR A 95 5.41 15.53 -2.36
N GLY A 96 6.51 15.08 -2.94
CA GLY A 96 7.50 14.25 -2.24
C GLY A 96 8.14 14.99 -1.07
N GLY A 97 8.52 14.24 -0.03
CA GLY A 97 9.21 14.79 1.13
C GLY A 97 8.32 15.51 2.14
N GLN A 98 7.00 15.48 1.98
CA GLN A 98 6.05 16.12 2.90
C GLN A 98 5.38 15.14 3.87
N GLY A 99 5.78 13.88 3.85
CA GLY A 99 5.25 12.86 4.76
C GLY A 99 3.88 12.31 4.39
N ILE A 100 3.38 12.58 3.18
CA ILE A 100 2.04 12.12 2.75
C ILE A 100 1.97 10.59 2.72
N GLY A 101 2.97 9.93 2.14
CA GLY A 101 2.99 8.47 2.07
C GLY A 101 2.99 7.82 3.45
N SER A 102 3.89 8.24 4.35
CA SER A 102 3.95 7.70 5.69
C SER A 102 2.69 8.00 6.50
N LYS A 103 2.06 9.16 6.27
CA LYS A 103 0.78 9.49 6.92
C LYS A 103 -0.34 8.56 6.44
N LEU A 104 -0.41 8.29 5.14
CA LEU A 104 -1.38 7.34 4.59
C LEU A 104 -1.19 5.95 5.20
N LEU A 105 0.06 5.47 5.28
CA LEU A 105 0.34 4.17 5.92
C LEU A 105 -0.07 4.17 7.39
N SER A 106 0.21 5.24 8.11
CA SER A 106 -0.18 5.36 9.53
C SER A 106 -1.69 5.30 9.70
N LEU A 107 -2.45 5.90 8.79
CA LEU A 107 -3.91 5.86 8.84
C LEU A 107 -4.45 4.44 8.57
N VAL A 108 -3.81 3.67 7.70
CA VAL A 108 -4.17 2.26 7.52
C VAL A 108 -3.91 1.48 8.80
N ILE A 109 -2.77 1.70 9.44
CA ILE A 109 -2.43 1.05 10.72
C ILE A 109 -3.49 1.39 11.78
N GLU A 110 -3.88 2.65 11.88
CA GLU A 110 -4.92 3.08 12.83
C GLU A 110 -6.28 2.44 12.55
N SER A 111 -6.57 2.10 11.29
CA SER A 111 -7.84 1.48 10.90
C SER A 111 -7.88 -0.04 11.12
N ALA A 112 -6.75 -0.66 11.44
CA ALA A 112 -6.65 -2.11 11.55
C ALA A 112 -7.67 -2.75 12.51
N PRO A 113 -7.97 -2.16 13.69
CA PRO A 113 -9.00 -2.72 14.58
C PRO A 113 -10.38 -2.82 13.95
N ASP A 114 -10.73 -1.92 13.03
CA ASP A 114 -12.02 -1.94 12.33
C ASP A 114 -12.20 -3.19 11.46
N PHE A 115 -11.09 -3.84 11.10
CA PHE A 115 -11.06 -5.07 10.31
C PHE A 115 -10.66 -6.28 11.15
N GLU A 116 -10.60 -6.13 12.47
CA GLU A 116 -10.13 -7.17 13.40
C GLU A 116 -8.72 -7.65 13.04
N ALA A 117 -7.90 -6.74 12.53
CA ALA A 117 -6.52 -7.05 12.12
C ALA A 117 -5.55 -6.73 13.25
N SER A 118 -4.59 -7.63 13.45
CA SER A 118 -3.52 -7.50 14.43
C SER A 118 -2.15 -7.32 13.78
N MET A 119 -2.06 -7.47 12.46
CA MET A 119 -0.82 -7.31 11.71
C MET A 119 -1.09 -6.69 10.35
N LEU A 120 -0.13 -5.90 9.87
CA LEU A 120 -0.14 -5.38 8.50
C LEU A 120 1.16 -5.78 7.82
N ILE A 121 1.05 -6.13 6.54
CA ILE A 121 2.19 -6.46 5.68
C ILE A 121 2.20 -5.51 4.51
N ILE A 122 3.40 -5.07 4.14
CA ILE A 122 3.67 -4.28 2.94
C ILE A 122 4.95 -4.80 2.31
N ASP A 123 5.10 -4.61 1.01
CA ASP A 123 6.34 -4.99 0.34
C ASP A 123 6.83 -3.88 -0.59
N ARG A 124 8.09 -4.01 -1.01
CA ARG A 124 8.74 -3.10 -1.93
C ARG A 124 9.85 -3.81 -2.69
N HIS A 125 10.28 -3.20 -3.79
CA HIS A 125 11.56 -3.60 -4.37
C HIS A 125 12.66 -3.31 -3.33
N GLU A 126 13.59 -4.24 -3.16
CA GLU A 126 14.68 -4.11 -2.19
C GLU A 126 15.45 -2.79 -2.31
N GLN A 127 15.66 -2.32 -3.53
CA GLN A 127 16.47 -1.14 -3.82
C GLN A 127 15.66 0.17 -3.89
N ASN A 128 14.36 0.12 -3.65
CA ASN A 128 13.52 1.33 -3.65
C ASN A 128 13.68 2.09 -2.33
N ALA A 129 14.64 3.00 -2.29
CA ALA A 129 14.99 3.75 -1.08
C ALA A 129 13.88 4.69 -0.61
N ALA A 130 13.13 5.29 -1.54
CA ALA A 130 12.02 6.19 -1.17
C ALA A 130 10.91 5.41 -0.44
N SER A 131 10.53 4.24 -0.96
CA SER A 131 9.56 3.37 -0.29
C SER A 131 10.09 2.87 1.05
N ALA A 132 11.37 2.50 1.13
CA ALA A 132 12.00 2.06 2.37
C ALA A 132 11.90 3.12 3.47
N GLY A 133 12.19 4.37 3.13
CA GLY A 133 12.09 5.49 4.07
C GLY A 133 10.67 5.74 4.55
N MET A 134 9.71 5.73 3.61
CA MET A 134 8.29 5.90 3.91
C MET A 134 7.78 4.81 4.85
N MET A 135 8.10 3.55 4.57
CA MET A 135 7.66 2.41 5.37
C MET A 135 8.29 2.42 6.77
N ARG A 136 9.59 2.74 6.86
CA ARG A 136 10.28 2.84 8.14
C ARG A 136 9.68 3.95 9.00
N LYS A 137 9.40 5.11 8.41
CA LYS A 137 8.81 6.24 9.11
C LYS A 137 7.42 5.89 9.67
N ALA A 138 6.67 5.07 8.98
CA ALA A 138 5.36 4.59 9.46
C ALA A 138 5.47 3.52 10.54
N GLY A 139 6.65 2.94 10.77
CA GLY A 139 6.89 1.98 11.84
C GLY A 139 7.05 0.53 11.39
N PHE A 140 7.04 0.26 10.09
CA PHE A 140 7.24 -1.09 9.58
C PHE A 140 8.69 -1.56 9.75
N THR A 141 8.85 -2.85 10.04
CA THR A 141 10.16 -3.49 10.15
C THR A 141 10.31 -4.58 9.09
N GLU A 142 11.53 -4.76 8.59
CA GLU A 142 11.80 -5.76 7.57
C GLU A 142 11.68 -7.17 8.14
N LEU A 143 10.97 -8.04 7.42
CA LEU A 143 10.78 -9.44 7.79
C LEU A 143 11.65 -10.36 6.95
N ARG A 144 11.70 -10.13 5.63
CA ARG A 144 12.43 -10.99 4.71
C ARG A 144 12.69 -10.29 3.38
N THR A 145 13.81 -10.63 2.74
CA THR A 145 14.11 -10.26 1.35
C THR A 145 14.34 -11.54 0.55
N PHE A 146 13.74 -11.62 -0.64
CA PHE A 146 13.84 -12.81 -1.48
C PHE A 146 13.81 -12.44 -2.96
N ILE A 147 14.34 -13.32 -3.81
CA ILE A 147 14.30 -13.15 -5.27
C ILE A 147 12.85 -13.28 -5.73
N ASP A 148 12.39 -12.31 -6.51
CA ASP A 148 10.98 -12.22 -6.94
C ASP A 148 10.91 -11.76 -8.39
N GLU A 149 11.49 -12.55 -9.29
CA GLU A 149 11.57 -12.21 -10.71
C GLU A 149 10.21 -11.97 -11.38
N PRO A 150 9.14 -12.70 -11.02
CA PRO A 150 7.82 -12.42 -11.61
C PRO A 150 7.31 -11.01 -11.34
N ARG A 151 7.67 -10.40 -10.21
CA ARG A 151 7.19 -9.07 -9.81
C ARG A 151 8.26 -7.99 -9.95
N ARG A 152 9.54 -8.34 -9.87
CA ARG A 152 10.65 -7.38 -9.85
C ARG A 152 11.53 -7.61 -11.07
N HIS A 153 11.39 -6.75 -12.06
CA HIS A 153 12.05 -6.88 -13.35
C HIS A 153 13.34 -6.06 -13.45
N TYR A 154 13.72 -5.34 -12.40
CA TYR A 154 14.82 -4.38 -12.45
C TYR A 154 15.78 -4.58 -11.27
N GLY A 155 17.03 -4.18 -11.46
CA GLY A 155 18.06 -4.20 -10.41
C GLY A 155 18.27 -5.59 -9.82
N SER A 156 18.22 -5.70 -8.50
CA SER A 156 18.43 -6.96 -7.77
C SER A 156 17.34 -8.00 -8.00
N LYS A 157 16.18 -7.58 -8.53
CA LYS A 157 14.98 -8.40 -8.75
C LYS A 157 14.47 -9.05 -7.46
N LYS A 158 14.67 -8.38 -6.33
CA LYS A 158 14.26 -8.87 -5.01
C LYS A 158 13.14 -8.02 -4.41
N THR A 159 12.28 -8.69 -3.67
CA THR A 159 11.25 -8.07 -2.84
C THR A 159 11.67 -8.11 -1.38
N THR A 160 11.52 -6.99 -0.68
CA THR A 160 11.58 -6.93 0.77
C THR A 160 10.17 -6.83 1.31
N VAL A 161 9.83 -7.74 2.22
CA VAL A 161 8.55 -7.76 2.94
C VAL A 161 8.75 -7.15 4.30
N LEU A 162 7.84 -6.26 4.69
CA LEU A 162 7.86 -5.61 5.99
C LEU A 162 6.52 -5.86 6.69
N GLY A 163 6.55 -5.78 8.00
CA GLY A 163 5.35 -5.95 8.81
C GLY A 163 5.34 -5.06 10.03
N ILE A 164 4.15 -4.88 10.57
CA ILE A 164 3.94 -4.22 11.86
C ILE A 164 2.80 -4.93 12.58
N THR A 165 2.99 -5.19 13.88
CA THR A 165 1.94 -5.72 14.74
C THR A 165 1.20 -4.58 15.40
N VAL A 166 -0.12 -4.72 15.52
CA VAL A 166 -0.98 -3.76 16.18
C VAL A 166 -1.53 -4.42 17.44
N THR A 167 -1.26 -3.81 18.59
CA THR A 167 -1.82 -4.31 19.84
C THR A 167 -3.29 -3.87 19.93
N GLU A 168 -4.17 -4.81 20.30
CA GLU A 168 -5.54 -4.46 20.62
C GLU A 168 -5.54 -3.48 21.77
N GLN A 169 -6.23 -2.35 21.58
CA GLN A 169 -6.52 -1.47 22.69
C GLN A 169 -7.68 -2.06 23.48
N SER A 170 -7.37 -2.46 24.69
CA SER A 170 -8.39 -2.92 25.64
C SER A 170 -9.24 -1.74 26.12
#